data_60bfa190c964d438ef5664528f8aa95a
#
_entry.id   60bfa190c964d438ef5664528f8aa95a
#
_cell.length_a   1.000
_cell.length_b   1.000
_cell.length_c   1.000
_cell.angle_alpha   90.00
_cell.angle_beta   90.00
_cell.angle_gamma   90.00
#
_symmetry.space_group_name_H-M   'P 1'
#
loop_
_entity.id
_entity.type
_entity.pdbx_description
1 polymer ?
#
loop_
_entity_poly.entity_id
_entity_poly.type
_entity_poly.pdbx_seq_one_letter_code
_entity_poly.pdbx_strand_id
1 'polypeptide(L)'
;MRLSNGAGVYLIDAGTEEVMRTDFIFRAGMITEYLPLLATTTNMMLAEGTLNHNARELSSTLDYYGIFMNLYSEKDIAGLTLYFLNKHAVKALELAGEILFKPVFPGNELDLMMKKRLNWFRISRGKTQNLAMDNFFEAIFGKRHPYGRKVTEADFSNMNCQLLKDFHSMH
;
A
#
# COMPACT_ATOMS: atom_id res chain seq x y z
N MET A 1 20.91 -12.21 -4.45
CA MET A 1 20.55 -13.63 -4.49
C MET A 1 19.11 -13.79 -4.94
N ARG A 2 18.62 -15.04 -5.16
CA ARG A 2 17.20 -15.28 -5.46
C ARG A 2 16.63 -16.29 -4.48
N LEU A 3 15.39 -16.08 -4.07
CA LEU A 3 14.63 -17.04 -3.25
C LEU A 3 14.08 -18.19 -4.13
N SER A 4 13.60 -19.26 -3.51
CA SER A 4 13.01 -20.42 -4.21
C SER A 4 11.80 -20.08 -5.08
N ASN A 5 11.06 -19.02 -4.72
CA ASN A 5 9.94 -18.48 -5.50
C ASN A 5 10.36 -17.53 -6.63
N GLY A 6 11.68 -17.35 -6.86
CA GLY A 6 12.22 -16.49 -7.91
C GLY A 6 12.40 -15.02 -7.52
N ALA A 7 11.94 -14.59 -6.33
CA ALA A 7 12.09 -13.21 -5.89
C ALA A 7 13.57 -12.82 -5.73
N GLY A 8 13.92 -11.63 -6.23
CA GLY A 8 15.26 -11.07 -6.07
C GLY A 8 15.47 -10.53 -4.66
N VAL A 9 16.62 -10.85 -4.04
CA VAL A 9 17.02 -10.29 -2.76
C VAL A 9 18.33 -9.53 -2.94
N TYR A 10 18.34 -8.29 -2.52
CA TYR A 10 19.48 -7.40 -2.55
C TYR A 10 19.86 -7.05 -1.12
N LEU A 11 21.10 -7.32 -0.73
CA LEU A 11 21.65 -6.99 0.57
C LEU A 11 22.65 -5.87 0.39
N ILE A 12 22.49 -4.80 1.15
CA ILE A 12 23.41 -3.66 1.19
C ILE A 12 23.90 -3.55 2.62
N ASP A 13 25.18 -3.82 2.82
CA ASP A 13 25.85 -3.63 4.11
C ASP A 13 26.47 -2.23 4.11
N ALA A 14 25.87 -1.31 4.83
CA ALA A 14 26.28 0.09 4.87
C ALA A 14 25.88 0.74 6.21
N GLY A 15 26.74 1.61 6.70
CA GLY A 15 26.50 2.33 7.95
C GLY A 15 27.10 1.65 9.19
N THR A 16 27.02 2.36 10.32
CA THR A 16 27.58 1.93 11.61
C THR A 16 26.49 1.68 12.66
N GLU A 17 25.25 2.05 12.35
CA GLU A 17 24.13 1.99 13.29
C GLU A 17 23.48 0.60 13.30
N GLU A 18 23.01 0.17 14.47
CA GLU A 18 22.32 -1.11 14.66
C GLU A 18 20.86 -1.04 14.20
N VAL A 19 20.62 -0.45 13.02
CA VAL A 19 19.30 -0.28 12.42
C VAL A 19 19.29 -0.96 11.05
N MET A 20 18.23 -1.70 10.77
CA MET A 20 17.98 -2.30 9.47
C MET A 20 16.77 -1.63 8.78
N ARG A 21 16.90 -1.41 7.49
CA ARG A 21 15.79 -1.11 6.59
C ARG A 21 15.53 -2.31 5.70
N THR A 22 14.26 -2.70 5.58
CA THR A 22 13.82 -3.74 4.64
C THR A 22 12.71 -3.20 3.77
N ASP A 23 12.87 -3.32 2.45
CA ASP A 23 11.86 -2.93 1.46
C ASP A 23 11.32 -4.20 0.78
N PHE A 24 10.00 -4.36 0.78
CA PHE A 24 9.27 -5.35 -0.01
C PHE A 24 8.58 -4.61 -1.15
N ILE A 25 8.91 -4.96 -2.39
CA ILE A 25 8.47 -4.24 -3.58
C ILE A 25 7.74 -5.19 -4.51
N PHE A 26 6.53 -4.82 -4.90
CA PHE A 26 5.65 -5.60 -5.76
C PHE A 26 5.26 -4.79 -7.01
N ARG A 27 5.03 -5.47 -8.11
CA ARG A 27 4.44 -4.88 -9.32
C ARG A 27 2.92 -4.77 -9.16
N ALA A 28 2.50 -3.99 -8.18
CA ALA A 28 1.12 -3.80 -7.75
C ALA A 28 0.74 -2.31 -7.69
N GLY A 29 1.33 -1.50 -8.56
CA GLY A 29 1.05 -0.07 -8.66
C GLY A 29 -0.19 0.24 -9.50
N MET A 30 -0.45 1.54 -9.71
CA MET A 30 -1.58 2.04 -10.50
C MET A 30 -1.66 1.42 -11.91
N ILE A 31 -0.51 1.08 -12.53
CA ILE A 31 -0.47 0.51 -13.88
C ILE A 31 -1.22 -0.82 -13.98
N THR A 32 -1.30 -1.57 -12.90
CA THR A 32 -1.91 -2.90 -12.86
C THR A 32 -3.38 -2.87 -12.42
N GLU A 33 -3.88 -1.73 -11.95
CA GLU A 33 -5.27 -1.61 -11.49
C GLU A 33 -6.27 -1.55 -12.66
N TYR A 34 -7.32 -2.35 -12.58
CA TYR A 34 -8.44 -2.30 -13.52
C TYR A 34 -9.54 -1.32 -13.11
N LEU A 35 -9.57 -0.88 -11.86
CA LEU A 35 -10.44 0.17 -11.32
C LEU A 35 -9.59 1.25 -10.64
N PRO A 36 -9.97 2.54 -10.73
CA PRO A 36 -9.29 3.61 -10.03
C PRO A 36 -9.25 3.36 -8.52
N LEU A 37 -8.16 3.75 -7.86
CA LEU A 37 -7.92 3.63 -6.42
C LEU A 37 -7.69 2.20 -5.91
N LEU A 38 -7.81 1.16 -6.73
CA LEU A 38 -7.76 -0.22 -6.27
C LEU A 38 -6.38 -0.57 -5.70
N ALA A 39 -5.30 -0.29 -6.43
CA ALA A 39 -3.93 -0.56 -5.98
C ALA A 39 -3.61 0.17 -4.67
N THR A 40 -3.88 1.46 -4.63
CA THR A 40 -3.62 2.29 -3.44
C THR A 40 -4.45 1.84 -2.24
N THR A 41 -5.74 1.53 -2.45
CA THR A 41 -6.63 1.09 -1.36
C THR A 41 -6.21 -0.27 -0.83
N THR A 42 -5.90 -1.22 -1.71
CA THR A 42 -5.41 -2.55 -1.30
C THR A 42 -4.15 -2.43 -0.45
N ASN A 43 -3.17 -1.66 -0.90
CA ASN A 43 -1.93 -1.49 -0.17
C ASN A 43 -2.16 -0.83 1.20
N MET A 44 -2.95 0.25 1.28
CA MET A 44 -3.25 0.92 2.56
C MET A 44 -3.99 0.00 3.54
N MET A 45 -4.87 -0.87 3.05
CA MET A 45 -5.66 -1.78 3.87
C MET A 45 -4.86 -2.96 4.44
N LEU A 46 -3.62 -3.20 3.99
CA LEU A 46 -2.76 -4.26 4.54
C LEU A 46 -2.50 -4.08 6.05
N ALA A 47 -2.49 -2.83 6.54
CA ALA A 47 -2.26 -2.51 7.95
C ALA A 47 -3.54 -2.51 8.80
N GLU A 48 -4.72 -2.60 8.17
CA GLU A 48 -6.01 -2.48 8.88
C GLU A 48 -6.50 -3.80 9.49
N GLY A 49 -5.73 -4.86 9.36
CA GLY A 49 -5.96 -6.15 10.03
C GLY A 49 -5.39 -7.33 9.26
N THR A 50 -4.94 -8.29 10.03
CA THR A 50 -4.39 -9.56 9.56
C THR A 50 -5.18 -10.72 10.19
N LEU A 51 -4.82 -11.96 9.85
CA LEU A 51 -5.45 -13.14 10.47
C LEU A 51 -5.20 -13.23 11.99
N ASN A 52 -4.09 -12.66 12.49
CA ASN A 52 -3.68 -12.79 13.90
C ASN A 52 -3.85 -11.51 14.71
N HIS A 53 -3.90 -10.35 14.06
CA HIS A 53 -3.96 -9.05 14.73
C HIS A 53 -5.00 -8.14 14.05
N ASN A 54 -5.83 -7.47 14.83
CA ASN A 54 -6.57 -6.32 14.33
C ASN A 54 -5.64 -5.10 14.17
N ALA A 55 -6.13 -4.01 13.56
CA ALA A 55 -5.32 -2.80 13.29
C ALA A 55 -4.64 -2.25 14.54
N ARG A 56 -5.36 -2.21 15.67
CA ARG A 56 -4.84 -1.70 16.95
C ARG A 56 -3.77 -2.60 17.55
N GLU A 57 -4.00 -3.91 17.54
CA GLU A 57 -3.04 -4.90 18.04
C GLU A 57 -1.77 -4.89 17.20
N LEU A 58 -1.91 -4.81 15.88
CA LEU A 58 -0.79 -4.70 14.95
C LEU A 58 0.03 -3.45 15.23
N SER A 59 -0.60 -2.27 15.31
CA SER A 59 0.07 -1.01 15.63
C SER A 59 0.78 -1.09 16.98
N SER A 60 0.11 -1.58 18.03
CA SER A 60 0.71 -1.71 19.35
C SER A 60 1.90 -2.67 19.37
N THR A 61 1.86 -3.73 18.56
CA THR A 61 2.97 -4.69 18.45
C THR A 61 4.16 -4.06 17.72
N LEU A 62 3.92 -3.34 16.63
CA LEU A 62 4.97 -2.59 15.92
C LEU A 62 5.64 -1.58 16.85
N ASP A 63 4.85 -0.80 17.59
CA ASP A 63 5.33 0.20 18.54
C ASP A 63 6.17 -0.44 19.68
N TYR A 64 5.70 -1.57 20.22
CA TYR A 64 6.41 -2.29 21.28
C TYR A 64 7.82 -2.72 20.86
N TYR A 65 7.98 -3.16 19.61
CA TYR A 65 9.28 -3.56 19.06
C TYR A 65 10.07 -2.40 18.45
N GLY A 66 9.51 -1.18 18.43
CA GLY A 66 10.12 -0.03 17.78
C GLY A 66 10.28 -0.21 16.27
N ILE A 67 9.31 -0.88 15.62
CA ILE A 67 9.30 -1.11 14.19
C ILE A 67 8.51 0.01 13.53
N PHE A 68 9.18 0.82 12.73
CA PHE A 68 8.52 1.82 11.92
C PHE A 68 8.13 1.22 10.57
N MET A 69 6.85 1.32 10.23
CA MET A 69 6.26 0.77 9.02
C MET A 69 5.78 1.89 8.09
N ASN A 70 6.05 1.74 6.80
CA ASN A 70 5.53 2.60 5.76
C ASN A 70 5.00 1.76 4.58
N LEU A 71 3.70 1.89 4.31
CA LEU A 71 3.05 1.34 3.11
C LEU A 71 3.01 2.42 2.03
N TYR A 72 3.38 2.08 0.80
CA TYR A 72 3.34 3.00 -0.33
C TYR A 72 2.81 2.33 -1.59
N SER A 73 2.13 3.11 -2.41
CA SER A 73 1.67 2.68 -3.74
C SER A 73 1.91 3.82 -4.72
N GLU A 74 2.67 3.53 -5.75
CA GLU A 74 3.08 4.45 -6.79
C GLU A 74 2.47 4.05 -8.14
N LYS A 75 2.98 4.63 -9.23
CA LYS A 75 2.47 4.34 -10.58
C LYS A 75 2.71 2.89 -10.99
N ASP A 76 3.92 2.37 -10.78
CA ASP A 76 4.35 1.07 -11.25
C ASP A 76 4.43 0.01 -10.15
N ILE A 77 4.66 0.43 -8.92
CA ILE A 77 4.96 -0.43 -7.78
C ILE A 77 4.13 -0.08 -6.57
N ALA A 78 3.93 -1.06 -5.71
CA ALA A 78 3.49 -0.87 -4.34
C ALA A 78 4.42 -1.66 -3.41
N GLY A 79 4.47 -1.28 -2.13
CA GLY A 79 5.36 -1.96 -1.23
C GLY A 79 5.17 -1.61 0.24
N LEU A 80 5.99 -2.28 1.01
CA LEU A 80 6.12 -2.13 2.46
C LEU A 80 7.59 -1.86 2.78
N THR A 81 7.86 -0.77 3.49
CA THR A 81 9.17 -0.49 4.09
C THR A 81 9.08 -0.64 5.59
N LEU A 82 10.03 -1.34 6.18
CA LEU A 82 10.20 -1.43 7.63
C LEU A 82 11.56 -0.86 8.03
N TYR A 83 11.60 -0.14 9.16
CA TYR A 83 12.82 0.24 9.88
C TYR A 83 12.75 -0.33 11.28
N PHE A 84 13.80 -0.99 11.72
CA PHE A 84 13.86 -1.66 13.03
C PHE A 84 15.30 -1.87 13.49
N LEU A 85 15.47 -2.09 14.79
CA LEU A 85 16.77 -2.45 15.36
C LEU A 85 17.15 -3.89 14.96
N ASN A 86 18.42 -4.14 14.66
CA ASN A 86 18.94 -5.44 14.24
C ASN A 86 18.50 -6.60 15.16
N LYS A 87 18.46 -6.38 16.47
CA LYS A 87 18.00 -7.38 17.46
C LYS A 87 16.53 -7.81 17.29
N HIS A 88 15.71 -7.00 16.60
CA HIS A 88 14.29 -7.28 16.35
C HIS A 88 14.01 -7.74 14.92
N ALA A 89 15.05 -8.05 14.13
CA ALA A 89 14.92 -8.41 12.71
C ALA A 89 13.98 -9.61 12.46
N VAL A 90 14.09 -10.66 13.25
CA VAL A 90 13.23 -11.85 13.11
C VAL A 90 11.76 -11.45 13.29
N LYS A 91 11.45 -10.71 14.37
CA LYS A 91 10.07 -10.28 14.65
C LYS A 91 9.52 -9.33 13.59
N ALA A 92 10.36 -8.39 13.12
CA ALA A 92 9.97 -7.47 12.06
C ALA A 92 9.64 -8.21 10.76
N LEU A 93 10.43 -9.20 10.37
CA LEU A 93 10.17 -10.01 9.17
C LEU A 93 8.94 -10.94 9.32
N GLU A 94 8.69 -11.48 10.52
CA GLU A 94 7.46 -12.22 10.81
C GLU A 94 6.21 -11.34 10.62
N LEU A 95 6.22 -10.12 11.19
CA LEU A 95 5.12 -9.16 11.04
C LEU A 95 4.97 -8.71 9.59
N ALA A 96 6.07 -8.47 8.88
CA ALA A 96 6.01 -8.18 7.45
C ALA A 96 5.33 -9.32 6.66
N GLY A 97 5.72 -10.56 6.93
CA GLY A 97 5.10 -11.74 6.31
C GLY A 97 3.60 -11.84 6.62
N GLU A 98 3.20 -11.50 7.84
CA GLU A 98 1.78 -11.49 8.21
C GLU A 98 1.01 -10.39 7.49
N ILE A 99 1.52 -9.16 7.47
CA ILE A 99 0.92 -8.00 6.80
C ILE A 99 0.77 -8.26 5.30
N LEU A 100 1.82 -8.78 4.67
CA LEU A 100 1.87 -8.97 3.22
C LEU A 100 1.07 -10.18 2.73
N PHE A 101 1.01 -11.27 3.50
CA PHE A 101 0.45 -12.53 3.01
C PHE A 101 -0.83 -13.00 3.72
N LYS A 102 -1.21 -12.33 4.82
CA LYS A 102 -2.40 -12.71 5.61
C LYS A 102 -3.32 -11.53 5.95
N PRO A 103 -3.49 -10.52 5.07
CA PRO A 103 -4.43 -9.44 5.34
C PRO A 103 -5.88 -9.94 5.28
N VAL A 104 -6.77 -9.36 6.08
CA VAL A 104 -8.19 -9.73 6.11
C VAL A 104 -9.12 -8.71 5.46
N PHE A 105 -8.68 -7.48 5.23
CA PHE A 105 -9.43 -6.39 4.63
C PHE A 105 -10.79 -6.16 5.31
N PRO A 106 -10.86 -5.68 6.59
CA PRO A 106 -12.10 -5.53 7.33
C PRO A 106 -13.01 -4.49 6.67
N GLY A 107 -14.31 -4.80 6.51
CA GLY A 107 -15.25 -3.91 5.80
C GLY A 107 -15.50 -2.59 6.51
N ASN A 108 -15.59 -2.60 7.85
CA ASN A 108 -15.75 -1.39 8.65
C ASN A 108 -14.56 -0.41 8.48
N GLU A 109 -13.32 -0.94 8.44
CA GLU A 109 -12.12 -0.13 8.23
C GLU A 109 -12.06 0.40 6.79
N LEU A 110 -12.43 -0.43 5.81
CA LEU A 110 -12.54 0.02 4.43
C LEU A 110 -13.55 1.17 4.29
N ASP A 111 -14.74 1.03 4.83
CA ASP A 111 -15.78 2.07 4.78
C ASP A 111 -15.31 3.39 5.41
N LEU A 112 -14.62 3.30 6.55
CA LEU A 112 -14.07 4.46 7.24
C LEU A 112 -12.96 5.12 6.42
N MET A 113 -12.06 4.32 5.87
CA MET A 113 -10.97 4.78 5.00
C MET A 113 -11.52 5.48 3.76
N MET A 114 -12.48 4.87 3.07
CA MET A 114 -13.05 5.44 1.84
C MET A 114 -13.79 6.75 2.11
N LYS A 115 -14.52 6.86 3.23
CA LYS A 115 -15.15 8.14 3.65
C LYS A 115 -14.11 9.24 3.89
N LYS A 116 -13.04 8.95 4.61
CA LYS A 116 -11.95 9.90 4.86
C LYS A 116 -11.28 10.34 3.55
N ARG A 117 -10.96 9.38 2.66
CA ARG A 117 -10.33 9.65 1.37
C ARG A 117 -11.23 10.46 0.44
N LEU A 118 -12.54 10.18 0.39
CA LEU A 118 -13.50 10.95 -0.39
C LEU A 118 -13.57 12.41 0.08
N ASN A 119 -13.62 12.64 1.39
CA ASN A 119 -13.61 14.00 1.93
C ASN A 119 -12.33 14.75 1.55
N TRP A 120 -11.18 14.07 1.64
CA TRP A 120 -9.90 14.66 1.23
C TRP A 120 -9.84 14.93 -0.27
N PHE A 121 -10.37 14.03 -1.08
CA PHE A 121 -10.49 14.20 -2.52
C PHE A 121 -11.32 15.45 -2.88
N ARG A 122 -12.47 15.65 -2.25
CA ARG A 122 -13.32 16.83 -2.45
C ARG A 122 -12.57 18.14 -2.14
N ILE A 123 -11.85 18.17 -1.03
CA ILE A 123 -11.02 19.32 -0.64
C ILE A 123 -9.88 19.55 -1.64
N SER A 124 -9.20 18.49 -2.03
CA SER A 124 -8.03 18.56 -2.91
C SER A 124 -8.39 18.94 -4.34
N ARG A 125 -9.58 18.58 -4.81
CA ARG A 125 -10.06 18.88 -6.16
C ARG A 125 -10.26 20.38 -6.42
N GLY A 126 -10.41 21.19 -5.38
CA GLY A 126 -10.44 22.67 -5.50
C GLY A 126 -9.08 23.29 -5.79
N LYS A 127 -7.98 22.55 -5.70
CA LYS A 127 -6.62 23.05 -5.95
C LYS A 127 -6.29 23.00 -7.44
N THR A 128 -5.99 24.15 -8.05
CA THR A 128 -5.62 24.28 -9.47
C THR A 128 -4.48 23.35 -9.88
N GLN A 129 -3.50 23.16 -8.97
CA GLN A 129 -2.36 22.28 -9.22
C GLN A 129 -2.78 20.83 -9.48
N ASN A 130 -3.73 20.29 -8.73
CA ASN A 130 -4.21 18.91 -8.90
C ASN A 130 -4.96 18.77 -10.24
N LEU A 131 -5.81 19.73 -10.57
CA LEU A 131 -6.50 19.75 -11.86
C LEU A 131 -5.53 19.86 -13.05
N ALA A 132 -4.47 20.64 -12.90
CA ALA A 132 -3.43 20.76 -13.93
C ALA A 132 -2.68 19.43 -14.12
N MET A 133 -2.32 18.74 -13.03
CA MET A 133 -1.66 17.42 -13.09
C MET A 133 -2.56 16.37 -13.71
N ASP A 134 -3.85 16.30 -13.35
CA ASP A 134 -4.80 15.37 -13.93
C ASP A 134 -4.93 15.58 -15.45
N ASN A 135 -5.05 16.85 -15.89
CA ASN A 135 -5.13 17.20 -17.30
C ASN A 135 -3.82 16.88 -18.05
N PHE A 136 -2.68 17.12 -17.43
CA PHE A 136 -1.37 16.79 -17.98
C PHE A 136 -1.21 15.28 -18.22
N PHE A 137 -1.52 14.45 -17.23
CA PHE A 137 -1.45 13.01 -17.38
C PHE A 137 -2.48 12.48 -18.40
N GLU A 138 -3.69 13.02 -18.40
CA GLU A 138 -4.69 12.69 -19.43
C GLU A 138 -4.20 13.03 -20.84
N ALA A 139 -3.55 14.19 -21.03
CA ALA A 139 -3.03 14.62 -22.32
C ALA A 139 -1.90 13.72 -22.86
N ILE A 140 -1.03 13.22 -21.96
CA ILE A 140 0.11 12.37 -22.33
C ILE A 140 -0.33 10.93 -22.56
N PHE A 141 -1.10 10.35 -21.64
CA PHE A 141 -1.40 8.92 -21.62
C PHE A 141 -2.77 8.56 -22.18
N GLY A 142 -3.67 9.56 -22.29
CA GLY A 142 -5.06 9.34 -22.70
C GLY A 142 -5.96 8.81 -21.58
N LYS A 143 -7.28 8.99 -21.73
CA LYS A 143 -8.29 8.66 -20.71
C LYS A 143 -8.38 7.18 -20.34
N ARG A 144 -7.96 6.29 -21.24
CA ARG A 144 -8.05 4.83 -21.05
C ARG A 144 -6.87 4.25 -20.30
N HIS A 145 -5.73 4.93 -20.32
CA HIS A 145 -4.52 4.48 -19.63
C HIS A 145 -4.65 4.75 -18.12
N PRO A 146 -4.23 3.82 -17.24
CA PRO A 146 -4.32 4.02 -15.79
C PRO A 146 -3.77 5.37 -15.31
N TYR A 147 -2.66 5.84 -15.87
CA TYR A 147 -2.05 7.12 -15.48
C TYR A 147 -2.82 8.36 -15.94
N GLY A 148 -3.57 8.26 -17.04
CA GLY A 148 -4.36 9.38 -17.58
C GLY A 148 -5.83 9.34 -17.16
N ARG A 149 -6.26 8.27 -16.50
CA ARG A 149 -7.62 8.10 -16.02
C ARG A 149 -7.84 8.95 -14.76
N LYS A 150 -8.90 9.78 -14.79
CA LYS A 150 -9.24 10.62 -13.64
C LYS A 150 -10.10 9.85 -12.65
N VAL A 151 -9.79 10.03 -11.38
CA VAL A 151 -10.60 9.53 -10.28
C VAL A 151 -11.88 10.35 -10.15
N THR A 152 -12.99 9.68 -9.87
CA THR A 152 -14.32 10.28 -9.64
C THR A 152 -14.84 9.92 -8.25
N GLU A 153 -15.87 10.62 -7.77
CA GLU A 153 -16.48 10.29 -6.47
C GLU A 153 -17.11 8.88 -6.46
N ALA A 154 -17.61 8.42 -7.62
CA ALA A 154 -18.17 7.08 -7.75
C ALA A 154 -17.13 5.97 -7.49
N ASP A 155 -15.87 6.21 -7.82
CA ASP A 155 -14.80 5.22 -7.61
C ASP A 155 -14.60 4.88 -6.12
N PHE A 156 -14.85 5.85 -5.23
CA PHE A 156 -14.80 5.61 -3.79
C PHE A 156 -15.95 4.74 -3.29
N SER A 157 -17.14 4.85 -3.90
CA SER A 157 -18.33 4.07 -3.52
C SER A 157 -18.31 2.64 -4.10
N ASN A 158 -17.57 2.42 -5.18
CA ASN A 158 -17.46 1.13 -5.85
C ASN A 158 -16.47 0.18 -5.17
N MET A 159 -15.64 0.68 -4.25
CA MET A 159 -14.63 -0.13 -3.58
C MET A 159 -15.26 -1.09 -2.57
N ASN A 160 -14.85 -2.35 -2.59
CA ASN A 160 -15.32 -3.36 -1.64
C ASN A 160 -14.22 -4.37 -1.32
N CYS A 161 -14.40 -5.12 -0.22
CA CYS A 161 -13.40 -6.07 0.28
C CYS A 161 -13.05 -7.17 -0.71
N GLN A 162 -13.98 -7.61 -1.55
CA GLN A 162 -13.73 -8.66 -2.53
C GLN A 162 -12.76 -8.18 -3.62
N LEU A 163 -12.95 -6.96 -4.13
CA LEU A 163 -12.01 -6.35 -5.09
C LEU A 163 -10.59 -6.26 -4.54
N LEU A 164 -10.44 -5.91 -3.25
CA LEU A 164 -9.13 -5.83 -2.61
C LEU A 164 -8.48 -7.21 -2.49
N LYS A 165 -9.24 -8.24 -2.09
CA LYS A 165 -8.76 -9.62 -2.01
C LYS A 165 -8.34 -10.16 -3.37
N ASP A 166 -9.14 -9.92 -4.39
CA ASP A 166 -8.86 -10.36 -5.75
C ASP A 166 -7.59 -9.69 -6.29
N PHE A 167 -7.47 -8.37 -6.11
CA PHE A 167 -6.27 -7.64 -6.53
C PHE A 167 -5.02 -8.11 -5.78
N HIS A 168 -5.11 -8.26 -4.45
CA HIS A 168 -4.01 -8.75 -3.63
C HIS A 168 -3.56 -10.16 -4.02
N SER A 169 -4.50 -11.04 -4.39
CA SER A 169 -4.17 -12.43 -4.80
C SER A 169 -3.50 -12.52 -6.17
N MET A 170 -3.64 -11.49 -7.01
CA MET A 170 -3.03 -11.42 -8.35
C MET A 170 -1.61 -10.86 -8.33
N HIS A 171 -1.25 -10.13 -7.30
CA HIS A 171 0.00 -9.36 -7.22
C HIS A 171 0.83 -9.65 -5.97
#